data_bac75f994828376571731b2671488946
#
_entry.id   bac75f994828376571731b2671488946
#
_cell.length_a   1.000
_cell.length_b   1.000
_cell.length_c   1.000
_cell.angle_alpha   90.00
_cell.angle_beta   90.00
_cell.angle_gamma   90.00
#
_symmetry.space_group_name_H-M   'P 1'
#
loop_
_entity.id
_entity.type
_entity.pdbx_description
1 polymer ?
#
loop_
_entity_poly.entity_id
_entity_poly.type
_entity_poly.pdbx_seq_one_letter_code
_entity_poly.pdbx_strand_id
1 'polypeptide(L)'
;MIDRDLALFINRTAPTHLVTPFSDVARAAYCPRQLYYARREDDRTVPADARARIDLAYRYPALADAPDATLRRLPIRRSPAAYRRNLDRLRERDDYDRLIDPERERAFVSGKDCHGTVHKVLAGGGDTAGAAEAADSTDDDPPVPTVVSPGEPPENGVWEPQSVRAVAVAKAVAWEREREVPRALVEYPTVGAVREVRLTTRRKAAYRRALRAARAVDGPPSRVDDDRCSACDYREECGVGRRSFRSLLG
;
A
#
# COMPACT_ATOMS: atom_id res chain seq x y z
N MET A 1 -3.61 -31.94 55.03
CA MET A 1 -2.31 -32.03 54.38
C MET A 1 -2.64 -32.19 52.89
N ILE A 2 -2.90 -31.06 52.24
CA ILE A 2 -3.33 -31.02 50.85
C ILE A 2 -2.31 -30.19 50.12
N ASP A 3 -1.79 -30.82 49.10
CA ASP A 3 -0.65 -30.51 48.26
C ASP A 3 -0.71 -29.11 47.61
N ARG A 4 0.33 -28.31 47.79
CA ARG A 4 0.53 -26.98 47.23
C ARG A 4 1.52 -27.06 46.06
N ASP A 5 1.12 -27.70 44.97
CA ASP A 5 1.97 -27.71 43.79
C ASP A 5 1.15 -27.83 42.49
N LEU A 6 0.42 -26.75 42.17
CA LEU A 6 -0.10 -26.59 40.80
C LEU A 6 -0.25 -25.13 40.41
N ALA A 7 0.81 -24.38 40.41
CA ALA A 7 0.82 -23.00 39.91
C ALA A 7 2.14 -22.65 39.21
N LEU A 8 2.58 -23.52 38.30
CA LEU A 8 3.68 -23.24 37.36
C LEU A 8 3.16 -23.41 35.93
N PHE A 9 2.00 -22.81 35.62
CA PHE A 9 1.65 -22.54 34.24
C PHE A 9 2.41 -21.29 33.80
N ILE A 10 3.63 -21.55 33.39
CA ILE A 10 4.43 -20.94 32.36
C ILE A 10 3.63 -19.86 31.62
N ASN A 11 3.90 -18.63 32.02
CA ASN A 11 3.63 -17.45 31.22
C ASN A 11 4.63 -17.49 30.05
N ARG A 12 4.32 -18.32 29.02
CA ARG A 12 4.94 -18.23 27.71
C ARG A 12 4.44 -16.93 27.11
N THR A 13 5.08 -15.83 27.46
CA THR A 13 5.06 -14.63 26.63
C THR A 13 5.58 -15.08 25.26
N ALA A 14 4.63 -15.42 24.38
CA ALA A 14 4.91 -15.52 22.95
C ALA A 14 5.67 -14.24 22.59
N PRO A 15 6.79 -14.31 21.84
CA PRO A 15 7.48 -13.11 21.41
C PRO A 15 6.45 -12.23 20.78
N THR A 16 6.30 -11.00 21.28
CA THR A 16 5.41 -9.99 20.72
C THR A 16 5.93 -9.77 19.30
N HIS A 17 5.37 -10.46 18.33
CA HIS A 17 5.71 -10.27 16.93
C HIS A 17 5.39 -8.82 16.62
N LEU A 18 6.43 -8.00 16.55
CA LEU A 18 6.30 -6.59 16.22
C LEU A 18 5.54 -6.48 14.91
N VAL A 19 4.29 -6.03 15.00
CA VAL A 19 3.44 -5.82 13.85
C VAL A 19 4.08 -4.70 13.03
N THR A 20 4.39 -4.99 11.76
CA THR A 20 5.23 -4.12 10.92
C THR A 20 4.36 -3.13 10.16
N PRO A 21 4.68 -1.81 10.13
CA PRO A 21 3.94 -0.84 9.33
C PRO A 21 3.91 -1.21 7.84
N PHE A 22 2.77 -1.03 7.16
CA PHE A 22 2.65 -1.27 5.71
C PHE A 22 3.70 -0.48 4.90
N SER A 23 4.00 0.75 5.33
CA SER A 23 5.03 1.59 4.71
C SER A 23 6.42 0.99 4.82
N ASP A 24 6.73 0.35 5.93
CA ASP A 24 8.04 -0.26 6.17
C ASP A 24 8.25 -1.49 5.29
N VAL A 25 7.20 -2.31 5.14
CA VAL A 25 7.25 -3.48 4.24
C VAL A 25 7.42 -3.04 2.79
N ALA A 26 6.73 -1.98 2.37
CA ALA A 26 6.86 -1.41 1.03
C ALA A 26 8.27 -0.83 0.80
N ARG A 27 8.81 -0.09 1.78
CA ARG A 27 10.19 0.44 1.70
C ARG A 27 11.23 -0.67 1.66
N ALA A 28 11.06 -1.73 2.46
CA ALA A 28 11.95 -2.89 2.42
C ALA A 28 11.90 -3.62 1.07
N ALA A 29 10.75 -3.66 0.41
CA ALA A 29 10.63 -4.20 -0.95
C ALA A 29 11.34 -3.32 -1.99
N TYR A 30 11.37 -2.01 -1.80
CA TYR A 30 12.13 -1.10 -2.65
C TYR A 30 13.63 -1.22 -2.36
N CYS A 31 14.05 -0.99 -1.11
CA CYS A 31 15.42 -1.11 -0.64
C CYS A 31 15.46 -1.20 0.89
N PRO A 32 15.97 -2.28 1.50
CA PRO A 32 16.09 -2.38 2.95
C PRO A 32 16.94 -1.25 3.57
N ARG A 33 17.94 -0.74 2.83
CA ARG A 33 18.78 0.37 3.29
C ARG A 33 18.00 1.70 3.29
N GLN A 34 17.08 1.94 2.35
CA GLN A 34 16.15 3.07 2.40
C GLN A 34 15.27 3.00 3.66
N LEU A 35 14.78 1.81 4.02
CA LEU A 35 14.01 1.62 5.25
C LEU A 35 14.84 1.96 6.50
N TYR A 36 16.13 1.57 6.52
CA TYR A 36 17.02 1.90 7.62
C TYR A 36 17.11 3.41 7.86
N TYR A 37 17.33 4.21 6.82
CA TYR A 37 17.38 5.66 6.94
C TYR A 37 16.01 6.24 7.31
N ALA A 38 14.95 5.83 6.65
CA ALA A 38 13.59 6.29 6.94
C ALA A 38 13.14 6.04 8.39
N ARG A 39 13.62 4.97 9.04
CA ARG A 39 13.32 4.71 10.46
C ARG A 39 14.04 5.63 11.42
N ARG A 40 15.04 6.35 10.96
CA ARG A 40 15.84 7.29 11.75
C ARG A 40 15.38 8.73 11.61
N GLU A 41 14.42 8.99 10.73
CA GLU A 41 13.77 10.29 10.65
C GLU A 41 12.80 10.46 11.81
N ASP A 42 12.87 11.61 12.48
CA ASP A 42 11.96 11.97 13.59
C ASP A 42 10.56 12.27 13.06
N ASP A 43 10.46 12.88 11.87
CA ASP A 43 9.19 13.19 11.20
C ASP A 43 8.98 12.30 9.97
N ARG A 44 8.01 11.39 10.08
CA ARG A 44 7.59 10.46 9.01
C ARG A 44 6.27 10.87 8.38
N THR A 45 5.96 12.14 8.37
CA THR A 45 4.73 12.66 7.77
C THR A 45 4.77 12.54 6.25
N VAL A 46 3.59 12.39 5.65
CA VAL A 46 3.46 12.41 4.20
C VAL A 46 3.65 13.84 3.72
N PRO A 47 4.60 14.14 2.82
CA PRO A 47 4.79 15.48 2.26
C PRO A 47 3.50 16.07 1.69
N ALA A 48 3.32 17.38 1.80
CA ALA A 48 2.09 18.07 1.40
C ALA A 48 1.75 17.84 -0.09
N ASP A 49 2.75 17.83 -0.96
CA ASP A 49 2.58 17.58 -2.39
C ASP A 49 2.17 16.14 -2.69
N ALA A 50 2.70 15.16 -1.94
CA ALA A 50 2.29 13.76 -2.05
C ALA A 50 0.86 13.57 -1.52
N ARG A 51 0.50 14.26 -0.44
CA ARG A 51 -0.87 14.27 0.10
C ARG A 51 -1.86 14.83 -0.92
N ALA A 52 -1.55 15.98 -1.54
CA ALA A 52 -2.38 16.58 -2.57
C ALA A 52 -2.63 15.63 -3.77
N ARG A 53 -1.63 14.82 -4.14
CA ARG A 53 -1.78 13.79 -5.19
C ARG A 53 -2.66 12.63 -4.72
N ILE A 54 -2.51 12.19 -3.48
CA ILE A 54 -3.33 11.11 -2.89
C ILE A 54 -4.79 11.55 -2.82
N ASP A 55 -5.07 12.80 -2.46
CA ASP A 55 -6.41 13.34 -2.29
C ASP A 55 -7.24 13.36 -3.59
N LEU A 56 -6.60 13.32 -4.76
CA LEU A 56 -7.30 13.16 -6.03
C LEU A 56 -8.10 11.84 -6.11
N ALA A 57 -7.67 10.79 -5.41
CA ALA A 57 -8.35 9.49 -5.41
C ALA A 57 -9.77 9.53 -4.82
N TYR A 58 -10.07 10.55 -4.02
CA TYR A 58 -11.36 10.75 -3.36
C TYR A 58 -12.28 11.71 -4.12
N ARG A 59 -11.91 12.09 -5.34
CA ARG A 59 -12.59 13.14 -6.12
C ARG A 59 -12.86 12.77 -7.57
N TYR A 60 -12.78 11.49 -7.95
CA TYR A 60 -12.89 11.07 -9.34
C TYR A 60 -14.14 11.61 -10.06
N PRO A 61 -15.37 11.58 -9.48
CA PRO A 61 -16.54 12.15 -10.14
C PRO A 61 -16.38 13.65 -10.41
N ALA A 62 -16.00 14.42 -9.40
CA ALA A 62 -15.82 15.86 -9.54
C ALA A 62 -14.68 16.24 -10.50
N LEU A 63 -13.63 15.41 -10.60
CA LEU A 63 -12.51 15.63 -11.51
C LEU A 63 -12.88 15.34 -12.97
N ALA A 64 -13.76 14.37 -13.20
CA ALA A 64 -14.23 14.08 -14.55
C ALA A 64 -15.03 15.24 -15.15
N ASP A 65 -15.80 15.94 -14.32
CA ASP A 65 -16.66 17.06 -14.74
C ASP A 65 -15.96 18.43 -14.61
N ALA A 66 -14.73 18.46 -14.09
CA ALA A 66 -14.01 19.70 -13.84
C ALA A 66 -13.59 20.41 -15.14
N PRO A 67 -13.66 21.76 -15.22
CA PRO A 67 -13.12 22.52 -16.35
C PRO A 67 -11.61 22.29 -16.54
N ASP A 68 -11.14 22.43 -17.78
CA ASP A 68 -9.71 22.31 -18.11
C ASP A 68 -8.80 23.22 -17.28
N ALA A 69 -9.25 24.45 -17.04
CA ALA A 69 -8.50 25.41 -16.22
C ALA A 69 -8.31 24.94 -14.79
N THR A 70 -9.28 24.21 -14.23
CA THR A 70 -9.21 23.59 -12.91
C THR A 70 -8.23 22.41 -12.93
N LEU A 71 -8.36 21.52 -13.91
CA LEU A 71 -7.49 20.34 -14.03
C LEU A 71 -6.01 20.74 -14.19
N ARG A 72 -5.69 21.82 -14.93
CA ARG A 72 -4.31 22.31 -15.11
C ARG A 72 -3.67 22.82 -13.80
N ARG A 73 -4.46 23.16 -12.78
CA ARG A 73 -3.97 23.61 -11.46
C ARG A 73 -3.75 22.47 -10.48
N LEU A 74 -4.24 21.27 -10.82
CA LEU A 74 -4.12 20.09 -9.97
C LEU A 74 -2.83 19.34 -10.30
N PRO A 75 -2.29 18.54 -9.35
CA PRO A 75 -1.07 17.79 -9.55
C PRO A 75 -1.28 16.53 -10.42
N ILE A 76 -2.05 16.65 -11.51
CA ILE A 76 -2.23 15.60 -12.50
C ILE A 76 -1.02 15.52 -13.44
N ARG A 77 -0.75 14.34 -13.96
CA ARG A 77 0.41 14.06 -14.83
C ARG A 77 0.00 13.73 -16.27
N ARG A 78 -1.16 14.22 -16.70
CA ARG A 78 -1.68 14.08 -18.06
C ARG A 78 -2.30 15.41 -18.50
N SER A 79 -2.42 15.63 -19.80
CA SER A 79 -3.26 16.73 -20.26
C SER A 79 -4.71 16.54 -19.80
N PRO A 80 -5.49 17.62 -19.60
CA PRO A 80 -6.88 17.49 -19.15
C PRO A 80 -7.71 16.52 -19.99
N ALA A 81 -7.56 16.55 -21.31
CA ALA A 81 -8.28 15.65 -22.22
C ALA A 81 -7.86 14.18 -22.03
N ALA A 82 -6.56 13.90 -21.87
CA ALA A 82 -6.07 12.54 -21.60
C ALA A 82 -6.48 12.04 -20.21
N TYR A 83 -6.50 12.94 -19.23
CA TYR A 83 -6.94 12.61 -17.87
C TYR A 83 -8.42 12.22 -17.84
N ARG A 84 -9.31 13.01 -18.49
CA ARG A 84 -10.73 12.66 -18.59
C ARG A 84 -10.94 11.30 -19.27
N ARG A 85 -10.28 11.05 -20.41
CA ARG A 85 -10.38 9.72 -21.05
C ARG A 85 -9.99 8.57 -20.13
N ASN A 86 -9.04 8.79 -19.23
CA ASN A 86 -8.69 7.77 -18.23
C ASN A 86 -9.77 7.64 -17.15
N LEU A 87 -10.38 8.74 -16.71
CA LEU A 87 -11.51 8.71 -15.77
C LEU A 87 -12.75 8.08 -16.39
N ASP A 88 -13.00 8.29 -17.68
CA ASP A 88 -14.10 7.63 -18.40
C ASP A 88 -13.90 6.11 -18.40
N ARG A 89 -12.69 5.62 -18.72
CA ARG A 89 -12.35 4.18 -18.60
C ARG A 89 -12.44 3.67 -17.16
N LEU A 90 -12.17 4.53 -16.19
CA LEU A 90 -12.33 4.16 -14.78
C LEU A 90 -13.79 3.96 -14.42
N ARG A 91 -14.70 4.76 -14.98
CA ARG A 91 -16.17 4.63 -14.83
C ARG A 91 -16.72 3.32 -15.41
N GLU A 92 -16.05 2.74 -16.41
CA GLU A 92 -16.45 1.47 -17.04
C GLU A 92 -16.10 0.23 -16.19
N ARG A 93 -15.48 0.41 -15.02
CA ARG A 93 -15.13 -0.72 -14.14
C ARG A 93 -16.34 -1.18 -13.31
N ASP A 94 -16.48 -2.48 -13.15
CA ASP A 94 -17.54 -3.11 -12.35
C ASP A 94 -17.51 -2.68 -10.87
N ASP A 95 -16.32 -2.30 -10.37
CA ASP A 95 -16.14 -1.88 -8.98
C ASP A 95 -16.08 -0.33 -8.82
N TYR A 96 -16.46 0.45 -9.86
CA TYR A 96 -16.35 1.90 -9.83
C TYR A 96 -17.21 2.55 -8.75
N ASP A 97 -18.47 2.17 -8.63
CA ASP A 97 -19.40 2.76 -7.64
C ASP A 97 -18.89 2.54 -6.22
N ARG A 98 -18.41 1.33 -5.92
CA ARG A 98 -17.76 1.00 -4.65
C ARG A 98 -16.43 1.74 -4.45
N LEU A 99 -15.73 2.09 -5.53
CA LEU A 99 -14.46 2.82 -5.47
C LEU A 99 -14.67 4.30 -5.10
N ILE A 100 -15.76 4.92 -5.54
CA ILE A 100 -16.09 6.32 -5.26
C ILE A 100 -16.89 6.50 -3.97
N ASP A 101 -17.59 5.46 -3.52
CA ASP A 101 -18.30 5.38 -2.24
C ASP A 101 -17.88 4.11 -1.48
N PRO A 102 -16.68 4.09 -0.92
CA PRO A 102 -16.16 2.93 -0.21
C PRO A 102 -16.77 2.80 1.18
N GLU A 103 -16.89 1.57 1.68
CA GLU A 103 -17.32 1.27 3.06
C GLU A 103 -16.48 2.00 4.12
N ARG A 104 -15.17 2.07 3.88
CA ARG A 104 -14.23 2.74 4.80
C ARG A 104 -13.20 3.56 4.03
N GLU A 105 -12.93 4.77 4.52
CA GLU A 105 -11.86 5.64 4.01
C GLU A 105 -10.82 5.90 5.09
N ARG A 106 -9.54 5.98 4.68
CA ARG A 106 -8.39 6.36 5.56
C ARG A 106 -8.41 5.61 6.90
N ALA A 107 -8.85 4.35 6.88
CA ALA A 107 -9.05 3.57 8.08
C ALA A 107 -7.74 2.92 8.54
N PHE A 108 -7.51 2.90 9.85
CA PHE A 108 -6.45 2.10 10.43
C PHE A 108 -6.87 0.63 10.46
N VAL A 109 -6.00 -0.25 9.97
CA VAL A 109 -6.20 -1.70 9.93
C VAL A 109 -4.99 -2.38 10.56
N SER A 110 -5.25 -3.36 11.41
CA SER A 110 -4.22 -4.16 12.07
C SER A 110 -4.44 -5.64 11.79
N GLY A 111 -3.50 -6.25 11.08
CA GLY A 111 -3.50 -7.68 10.82
C GLY A 111 -2.49 -8.43 11.69
N LYS A 112 -2.36 -9.73 11.46
CA LYS A 112 -1.42 -10.60 12.18
C LYS A 112 0.04 -10.12 12.06
N ASP A 113 0.45 -9.65 10.91
CA ASP A 113 1.85 -9.34 10.58
C ASP A 113 2.13 -7.86 10.40
N CYS A 114 1.12 -7.11 9.94
CA CYS A 114 1.26 -5.73 9.49
C CYS A 114 0.08 -4.87 9.91
N HIS A 115 0.34 -3.57 10.07
CA HIS A 115 -0.66 -2.56 10.38
C HIS A 115 -0.44 -1.25 9.59
N GLY A 116 -1.43 -0.39 9.64
CA GLY A 116 -1.34 0.97 9.10
C GLY A 116 -2.63 1.45 8.46
N THR A 117 -2.56 2.61 7.81
CA THR A 117 -3.72 3.19 7.14
C THR A 117 -3.93 2.55 5.76
N VAL A 118 -5.13 2.02 5.55
CA VAL A 118 -5.67 1.68 4.23
C VAL A 118 -6.40 2.90 3.67
N HIS A 119 -6.27 3.16 2.38
CA HIS A 119 -6.88 4.34 1.77
C HIS A 119 -8.39 4.17 1.63
N LYS A 120 -8.82 3.03 1.09
CA LYS A 120 -10.23 2.65 1.00
C LYS A 120 -10.39 1.15 1.22
N VAL A 121 -11.53 0.75 1.74
CA VAL A 121 -12.02 -0.63 1.72
C VAL A 121 -13.36 -0.60 1.01
N LEU A 122 -13.42 -1.22 -0.16
CA LEU A 122 -14.67 -1.36 -0.91
C LEU A 122 -15.50 -2.47 -0.26
N ALA A 123 -16.79 -2.23 -0.09
CA ALA A 123 -17.70 -3.22 0.49
C ALA A 123 -17.65 -4.54 -0.27
N GLY A 124 -17.73 -5.64 0.46
CA GLY A 124 -18.03 -6.94 -0.11
C GLY A 124 -19.53 -7.09 -0.38
N GLY A 125 -19.93 -8.11 -1.13
CA GLY A 125 -21.32 -8.50 -1.20
C GLY A 125 -21.82 -8.85 0.21
N GLY A 126 -22.95 -8.32 0.66
CA GLY A 126 -23.53 -8.58 1.99
C GLY A 126 -23.23 -7.52 3.07
N ASP A 127 -22.28 -6.60 2.88
CA ASP A 127 -21.98 -5.53 3.85
C ASP A 127 -22.86 -4.27 3.70
N THR A 128 -23.80 -4.24 2.75
CA THR A 128 -24.74 -3.12 2.59
C THR A 128 -25.95 -3.29 3.52
N ALA A 129 -25.79 -2.92 4.77
CA ALA A 129 -26.93 -2.71 5.65
C ALA A 129 -27.69 -1.46 5.19
N GLY A 130 -28.66 -1.62 4.28
CA GLY A 130 -29.57 -0.53 3.94
C GLY A 130 -30.10 -0.45 2.51
N ALA A 131 -29.76 -1.33 1.57
CA ALA A 131 -30.38 -1.34 0.24
C ALA A 131 -31.32 -2.55 0.12
N ALA A 132 -32.62 -2.29 0.32
CA ALA A 132 -33.66 -3.22 -0.07
C ALA A 132 -33.66 -3.39 -1.59
N GLU A 133 -33.78 -4.66 -2.03
CA GLU A 133 -34.12 -5.08 -3.39
C GLU A 133 -33.09 -4.83 -4.50
N ALA A 134 -32.00 -5.61 -4.49
CA ALA A 134 -31.40 -6.11 -5.74
C ALA A 134 -31.08 -7.59 -5.53
N ALA A 135 -32.04 -8.44 -5.83
CA ALA A 135 -31.87 -9.88 -5.91
C ALA A 135 -30.97 -10.19 -7.11
N ASP A 136 -29.78 -10.65 -6.85
CA ASP A 136 -28.86 -11.52 -7.59
C ASP A 136 -27.38 -11.15 -7.44
N SER A 137 -26.98 -10.45 -6.39
CA SER A 137 -25.59 -10.39 -5.99
C SER A 137 -25.38 -11.48 -4.94
N THR A 138 -24.63 -12.53 -5.32
CA THR A 138 -24.20 -13.56 -4.37
C THR A 138 -23.57 -12.89 -3.15
N ASP A 139 -24.12 -13.18 -2.00
CA ASP A 139 -23.78 -12.70 -0.66
C ASP A 139 -22.30 -12.97 -0.26
N ASP A 140 -21.43 -13.20 -1.23
CA ASP A 140 -20.10 -13.79 -1.08
C ASP A 140 -18.94 -13.01 -1.74
N ASP A 141 -19.18 -11.78 -2.28
CA ASP A 141 -18.08 -10.99 -2.86
C ASP A 141 -17.18 -10.43 -1.72
N PRO A 142 -15.87 -10.76 -1.70
CA PRO A 142 -14.99 -10.34 -0.62
C PRO A 142 -14.70 -8.82 -0.66
N PRO A 143 -14.42 -8.17 0.49
CA PRO A 143 -14.01 -6.77 0.51
C PRO A 143 -12.73 -6.55 -0.30
N VAL A 144 -12.60 -5.37 -0.94
CA VAL A 144 -11.45 -5.05 -1.77
C VAL A 144 -10.74 -3.80 -1.22
N PRO A 145 -9.60 -3.95 -0.54
CA PRO A 145 -8.84 -2.79 -0.08
C PRO A 145 -8.09 -2.10 -1.22
N THR A 146 -7.90 -0.80 -1.08
CA THR A 146 -7.11 -0.01 -2.02
C THR A 146 -5.88 0.63 -1.39
N VAL A 147 -4.85 0.79 -2.20
CA VAL A 147 -3.63 1.53 -1.89
C VAL A 147 -3.50 2.64 -2.91
N VAL A 148 -3.43 3.89 -2.47
CA VAL A 148 -3.18 5.02 -3.36
C VAL A 148 -1.69 5.29 -3.48
N SER A 149 -1.19 5.38 -4.72
CA SER A 149 0.16 5.78 -5.06
C SER A 149 0.18 7.19 -5.66
N PRO A 150 0.99 8.12 -5.12
CA PRO A 150 1.10 9.48 -5.67
C PRO A 150 1.93 9.54 -6.98
N GLY A 151 2.58 8.43 -7.35
CA GLY A 151 3.39 8.30 -8.56
C GLY A 151 2.58 7.87 -9.78
N GLU A 152 3.31 7.45 -10.82
CA GLU A 152 2.74 6.86 -12.04
C GLU A 152 2.88 5.34 -12.02
N PRO A 153 1.96 4.60 -12.64
CA PRO A 153 2.11 3.15 -12.80
C PRO A 153 3.23 2.83 -13.80
N PRO A 154 3.82 1.63 -13.73
CA PRO A 154 4.60 1.11 -14.83
C PRO A 154 3.70 0.90 -16.05
N GLU A 155 4.30 0.65 -17.21
CA GLU A 155 3.55 0.33 -18.43
C GLU A 155 2.57 -0.83 -18.20
N ASN A 156 3.02 -1.88 -17.54
CA ASN A 156 2.22 -3.05 -17.20
C ASN A 156 2.24 -3.34 -15.70
N GLY A 157 1.06 -3.67 -15.13
CA GLY A 157 0.91 -4.07 -13.73
C GLY A 157 1.16 -2.92 -12.75
N VAL A 158 1.87 -3.22 -11.67
CA VAL A 158 2.21 -2.29 -10.57
C VAL A 158 3.67 -2.48 -10.15
N TRP A 159 4.28 -1.43 -9.62
CA TRP A 159 5.63 -1.52 -9.06
C TRP A 159 5.67 -2.50 -7.87
N GLU A 160 6.79 -3.19 -7.66
CA GLU A 160 6.92 -4.19 -6.59
C GLU A 160 6.61 -3.63 -5.19
N PRO A 161 7.07 -2.44 -4.78
CA PRO A 161 6.72 -1.88 -3.48
C PRO A 161 5.20 -1.69 -3.26
N GLN A 162 4.48 -1.19 -4.28
CA GLN A 162 3.03 -1.05 -4.22
C GLN A 162 2.33 -2.41 -4.21
N SER A 163 2.81 -3.37 -5.01
CA SER A 163 2.28 -4.74 -5.02
C SER A 163 2.43 -5.40 -3.63
N VAL A 164 3.60 -5.26 -3.01
CA VAL A 164 3.88 -5.78 -1.66
C VAL A 164 2.98 -5.11 -0.62
N ARG A 165 2.82 -3.77 -0.69
CA ARG A 165 1.92 -3.03 0.20
C ARG A 165 0.47 -3.48 0.03
N ALA A 166 0.00 -3.64 -1.20
CA ALA A 166 -1.35 -4.11 -1.51
C ALA A 166 -1.61 -5.51 -0.92
N VAL A 167 -0.64 -6.43 -1.03
CA VAL A 167 -0.74 -7.76 -0.40
C VAL A 167 -0.75 -7.66 1.13
N ALA A 168 0.07 -6.79 1.73
CA ALA A 168 0.11 -6.59 3.17
C ALA A 168 -1.24 -6.08 3.70
N VAL A 169 -1.81 -5.08 3.02
CA VAL A 169 -3.12 -4.49 3.35
C VAL A 169 -4.24 -5.53 3.19
N ALA A 170 -4.27 -6.26 2.07
CA ALA A 170 -5.29 -7.30 1.84
C ALA A 170 -5.24 -8.39 2.92
N LYS A 171 -4.03 -8.82 3.33
CA LYS A 171 -3.87 -9.80 4.43
C LYS A 171 -4.31 -9.24 5.78
N ALA A 172 -4.13 -7.95 6.03
CA ALA A 172 -4.58 -7.32 7.27
C ALA A 172 -6.11 -7.18 7.31
N VAL A 173 -6.74 -6.78 6.20
CA VAL A 173 -8.21 -6.74 6.07
C VAL A 173 -8.80 -8.15 6.19
N ALA A 174 -8.18 -9.15 5.54
CA ALA A 174 -8.60 -10.54 5.66
C ALA A 174 -8.55 -11.06 7.11
N TRP A 175 -7.54 -10.64 7.86
CA TRP A 175 -7.42 -10.96 9.29
C TRP A 175 -8.49 -10.29 10.14
N GLU A 176 -8.74 -8.99 9.91
CA GLU A 176 -9.73 -8.21 10.65
C GLU A 176 -11.17 -8.70 10.39
N ARG A 177 -11.44 -9.11 9.14
CA ARG A 177 -12.76 -9.56 8.70
C ARG A 177 -12.98 -11.07 8.85
N GLU A 178 -11.96 -11.82 9.26
CA GLU A 178 -11.98 -13.29 9.30
C GLU A 178 -12.44 -13.92 7.97
N ARG A 179 -12.16 -13.22 6.86
CA ARG A 179 -12.62 -13.57 5.52
C ARG A 179 -11.49 -13.47 4.50
N GLU A 180 -11.50 -14.33 3.46
CA GLU A 180 -10.49 -14.26 2.41
C GLU A 180 -10.62 -12.97 1.59
N VAL A 181 -9.47 -12.31 1.32
CA VAL A 181 -9.35 -11.15 0.45
C VAL A 181 -8.38 -11.52 -0.69
N PRO A 182 -8.88 -11.96 -1.85
CA PRO A 182 -8.05 -12.51 -2.92
C PRO A 182 -7.35 -11.44 -3.77
N ARG A 183 -7.82 -10.19 -3.72
CA ARG A 183 -7.28 -9.07 -4.51
C ARG A 183 -7.27 -7.76 -3.73
N ALA A 184 -6.48 -6.82 -4.21
CA ALA A 184 -6.48 -5.41 -3.79
C ALA A 184 -6.33 -4.53 -5.03
N LEU A 185 -6.61 -3.24 -4.90
CA LEU A 185 -6.40 -2.27 -5.96
C LEU A 185 -5.25 -1.32 -5.61
N VAL A 186 -4.53 -0.86 -6.64
CA VAL A 186 -3.60 0.26 -6.55
C VAL A 186 -4.12 1.38 -7.42
N GLU A 187 -4.44 2.50 -6.79
CA GLU A 187 -4.92 3.71 -7.45
C GLU A 187 -3.74 4.64 -7.77
N TYR A 188 -3.70 5.16 -8.99
CA TYR A 188 -2.74 6.16 -9.47
C TYR A 188 -3.51 7.42 -9.89
N PRO A 189 -3.98 8.22 -8.93
CA PRO A 189 -4.93 9.29 -9.21
C PRO A 189 -4.34 10.42 -10.04
N THR A 190 -3.02 10.62 -10.03
CA THR A 190 -2.35 11.63 -10.88
C THR A 190 -2.48 11.37 -12.38
N VAL A 191 -2.80 10.13 -12.75
CA VAL A 191 -3.03 9.73 -14.15
C VAL A 191 -4.44 9.19 -14.39
N GLY A 192 -5.29 9.09 -13.35
CA GLY A 192 -6.65 8.56 -13.44
C GLY A 192 -6.67 7.06 -13.77
N ALA A 193 -5.82 6.26 -13.13
CA ALA A 193 -5.74 4.82 -13.41
C ALA A 193 -5.82 3.98 -12.14
N VAL A 194 -6.41 2.79 -12.24
CA VAL A 194 -6.48 1.78 -11.18
C VAL A 194 -5.98 0.44 -11.71
N ARG A 195 -5.16 -0.24 -10.93
CA ARG A 195 -4.57 -1.53 -11.27
C ARG A 195 -4.92 -2.58 -10.22
N GLU A 196 -5.28 -3.78 -10.65
CA GLU A 196 -5.58 -4.90 -9.79
C GLU A 196 -4.31 -5.66 -9.37
N VAL A 197 -4.26 -6.05 -8.12
CA VAL A 197 -3.23 -6.90 -7.52
C VAL A 197 -3.89 -8.15 -6.95
N ARG A 198 -3.90 -9.25 -7.71
CA ARG A 198 -4.33 -10.57 -7.21
C ARG A 198 -3.28 -11.15 -6.27
N LEU A 199 -3.71 -11.75 -5.17
CA LEU A 199 -2.83 -12.34 -4.15
C LEU A 199 -2.28 -13.73 -4.58
N THR A 200 -1.56 -13.77 -5.70
CA THR A 200 -0.93 -14.98 -6.20
C THR A 200 0.18 -15.49 -5.27
N THR A 201 0.55 -16.77 -5.39
CA THR A 201 1.66 -17.37 -4.64
C THR A 201 2.96 -16.57 -4.79
N ARG A 202 3.28 -16.09 -6.00
CA ARG A 202 4.46 -15.25 -6.27
C ARG A 202 4.43 -13.94 -5.48
N ARG A 203 3.29 -13.22 -5.50
CA ARG A 203 3.13 -11.95 -4.77
C ARG A 203 3.13 -12.16 -3.25
N LYS A 204 2.48 -13.21 -2.76
CA LYS A 204 2.54 -13.62 -1.35
C LYS A 204 3.99 -13.95 -0.92
N ALA A 205 4.80 -14.56 -1.80
CA ALA A 205 6.21 -14.82 -1.55
C ALA A 205 7.05 -13.53 -1.51
N ALA A 206 6.82 -12.58 -2.45
CA ALA A 206 7.47 -11.26 -2.44
C ALA A 206 7.16 -10.49 -1.14
N TYR A 207 5.89 -10.45 -0.74
CA TYR A 207 5.48 -9.87 0.54
C TYR A 207 6.24 -10.50 1.73
N ARG A 208 6.31 -11.85 1.82
CA ARG A 208 7.02 -12.53 2.91
C ARG A 208 8.52 -12.21 2.94
N ARG A 209 9.16 -12.07 1.76
CA ARG A 209 10.57 -11.63 1.67
C ARG A 209 10.73 -10.22 2.21
N ALA A 210 9.90 -9.28 1.76
CA ALA A 210 9.94 -7.90 2.19
C ALA A 210 9.65 -7.73 3.69
N LEU A 211 8.70 -8.49 4.23
CA LEU A 211 8.38 -8.51 5.66
C LEU A 211 9.58 -9.00 6.50
N ARG A 212 10.23 -10.10 6.07
CA ARG A 212 11.44 -10.57 6.74
C ARG A 212 12.57 -9.55 6.68
N ALA A 213 12.77 -8.95 5.50
CA ALA A 213 13.78 -7.89 5.34
C ALA A 213 13.47 -6.69 6.25
N ALA A 214 12.21 -6.24 6.32
CA ALA A 214 11.81 -5.14 7.19
C ALA A 214 12.05 -5.44 8.68
N ARG A 215 11.80 -6.67 9.12
CA ARG A 215 12.01 -7.11 10.50
C ARG A 215 13.50 -7.29 10.86
N ALA A 216 14.33 -7.59 9.87
CA ALA A 216 15.76 -7.81 10.06
C ALA A 216 16.63 -6.52 10.02
N VAL A 217 16.01 -5.36 9.74
CA VAL A 217 16.75 -4.08 9.71
C VAL A 217 17.00 -3.59 11.13
N ASP A 218 18.18 -3.86 11.63
CA ASP A 218 18.75 -3.40 12.92
C ASP A 218 19.97 -2.48 12.72
N GLY A 219 20.64 -2.55 11.56
CA GLY A 219 21.75 -1.73 11.12
C GLY A 219 21.65 -1.41 9.62
N PRO A 220 22.61 -0.65 9.05
CA PRO A 220 22.58 -0.30 7.63
C PRO A 220 22.85 -1.53 6.75
N PRO A 221 21.84 -2.06 6.03
CA PRO A 221 22.05 -3.20 5.14
C PRO A 221 23.05 -2.88 4.01
N SER A 222 23.53 -3.91 3.32
CA SER A 222 24.43 -3.75 2.17
C SER A 222 23.87 -2.80 1.15
N ARG A 223 24.74 -2.01 0.50
CA ARG A 223 24.32 -1.13 -0.60
C ARG A 223 23.85 -1.96 -1.78
N VAL A 224 22.78 -1.47 -2.37
CA VAL A 224 22.36 -1.86 -3.72
C VAL A 224 22.66 -0.67 -4.61
N ASP A 225 23.54 -0.83 -5.60
CA ASP A 225 23.86 0.23 -6.56
C ASP A 225 23.19 -0.14 -7.88
N ASP A 226 21.95 0.30 -8.03
CA ASP A 226 21.14 0.06 -9.22
C ASP A 226 20.33 1.31 -9.61
N ASP A 227 19.56 1.23 -10.69
CA ASP A 227 18.79 2.34 -11.26
C ASP A 227 17.85 3.00 -10.24
N ARG A 228 17.38 2.26 -9.23
CA ARG A 228 16.51 2.78 -8.17
C ARG A 228 17.19 3.84 -7.32
N CYS A 229 18.52 3.78 -7.23
CA CYS A 229 19.30 4.73 -6.44
C CYS A 229 19.29 6.14 -7.04
N SER A 230 19.03 6.28 -8.33
CA SER A 230 18.99 7.60 -9.01
C SER A 230 17.84 8.48 -8.50
N ALA A 231 16.74 7.89 -8.10
CA ALA A 231 15.53 8.56 -7.58
C ALA A 231 15.33 8.37 -6.07
N CYS A 232 16.36 7.94 -5.34
CA CYS A 232 16.27 7.68 -3.90
C CYS A 232 16.55 8.96 -3.11
N ASP A 233 15.65 9.32 -2.18
CA ASP A 233 15.80 10.48 -1.31
C ASP A 233 17.05 10.41 -0.40
N TYR A 234 17.52 9.19 -0.09
CA TYR A 234 18.70 8.93 0.75
C TYR A 234 19.97 8.63 -0.04
N ARG A 235 20.04 9.08 -1.31
CA ARG A 235 21.20 8.78 -2.17
C ARG A 235 22.50 9.33 -1.60
N GLU A 236 22.46 10.52 -1.03
CA GLU A 236 23.64 11.20 -0.47
C GLU A 236 24.11 10.52 0.81
N GLU A 237 23.20 10.25 1.74
CA GLU A 237 23.46 9.57 3.01
C GLU A 237 23.92 8.13 2.79
N CYS A 238 23.33 7.48 1.79
CA CYS A 238 23.73 6.14 1.37
C CYS A 238 25.13 6.11 0.75
N GLY A 239 25.61 7.26 0.21
CA GLY A 239 26.92 7.38 -0.43
C GLY A 239 26.99 6.65 -1.77
N VAL A 240 25.86 6.40 -2.45
CA VAL A 240 25.84 5.85 -3.81
C VAL A 240 26.38 6.90 -4.78
N GLY A 241 27.28 6.47 -5.68
CA GLY A 241 27.98 7.35 -6.63
C GLY A 241 29.24 8.03 -6.04
N ARG A 242 29.55 7.88 -4.75
CA ARG A 242 30.87 8.23 -4.21
C ARG A 242 31.83 7.09 -4.52
N ARG A 243 32.85 7.36 -5.35
CA ARG A 243 33.96 6.41 -5.60
C ARG A 243 34.63 6.11 -4.25
N SER A 244 34.61 4.84 -3.83
CA SER A 244 35.36 4.45 -2.63
C SER A 244 36.86 4.50 -2.99
N PHE A 245 37.72 4.87 -2.03
CA PHE A 245 39.18 4.80 -2.18
C PHE A 245 39.68 3.42 -2.64
N ARG A 246 38.93 2.35 -2.35
CA ARG A 246 39.24 0.99 -2.81
C ARG A 246 39.09 0.79 -4.33
N SER A 247 38.27 1.58 -5.02
CA SER A 247 38.12 1.52 -6.49
C SER A 247 39.19 2.32 -7.24
N LEU A 248 40.07 3.01 -6.51
CA LEU A 248 41.19 3.76 -7.07
C LEU A 248 42.54 3.01 -6.96
N LEU A 249 42.54 1.86 -6.27
CA LEU A 249 43.74 1.06 -5.98
C LEU A 249 43.66 -0.37 -6.56
N GLY A 250 42.68 -0.67 -7.43
CA GLY A 250 42.50 -1.94 -8.13
C GLY A 250 42.54 -1.79 -9.63
#